data_d673da941aaa08f577b37efebe1b163a
#
_entry.id   d673da941aaa08f577b37efebe1b163a
#
_cell.length_a   1.000
_cell.length_b   1.000
_cell.length_c   1.000
_cell.angle_alpha   90.00
_cell.angle_beta   90.00
_cell.angle_gamma   90.00
#
_symmetry.space_group_name_H-M   'P 1'
#
loop_
_entity.id
_entity.type
_entity.pdbx_description
1 polymer ?
#
loop_
_entity_poly.entity_id
_entity_poly.type
_entity_poly.pdbx_seq_one_letter_code
_entity_poly.pdbx_strand_id
1 'polypeptide(L)'
;VRTPAEIRDEYIDSLNHIRSAYGKICGQVGRGHLLSFPDIHKLSEGLFLSALTYWEALCRDLIVTDLATVSAGVLRSEIREFRTKNAPYRLAERMLNHPDHPEKFVEWSSFESVVSRANEFLGQNHRYVLTQVEKQDLAKIKKVRNAIAHKSDKAWESFSALIRGDPFNLTGAQCRGVTPGRFIYAHQWNGATVMEKSLTTLENAARTLVP
;
A
#
# COMPACT_ATOMS: atom_id res chain seq x y z
N VAL A 1 22.54 5.97 2.37
CA VAL A 1 21.46 5.32 3.13
C VAL A 1 20.36 6.36 3.29
N ARG A 2 19.15 6.06 2.86
CA ARG A 2 17.98 6.95 2.97
C ARG A 2 17.51 7.04 4.42
N THR A 3 17.12 8.23 4.84
CA THR A 3 16.43 8.44 6.11
C THR A 3 14.94 8.06 6.00
N PRO A 4 14.24 7.79 7.12
CA PRO A 4 12.79 7.57 7.07
C PRO A 4 12.01 8.71 6.40
N ALA A 5 12.43 9.97 6.62
CA ALA A 5 11.80 11.13 5.98
C ALA A 5 11.99 11.12 4.47
N GLU A 6 13.19 10.84 3.97
CA GLU A 6 13.46 10.71 2.53
C GLU A 6 12.64 9.58 1.90
N ILE A 7 12.50 8.42 2.58
CA ILE A 7 11.68 7.30 2.11
C ILE A 7 10.19 7.70 2.02
N ARG A 8 9.67 8.42 3.03
CA ARG A 8 8.31 8.96 3.01
C ARG A 8 8.10 9.95 1.87
N ASP A 9 9.02 10.88 1.69
CA ASP A 9 8.89 11.97 0.71
C ASP A 9 8.94 11.41 -0.72
N GLU A 10 9.85 10.48 -1.02
CA GLU A 10 9.87 9.74 -2.29
C GLU A 10 8.54 9.01 -2.57
N TYR A 11 7.94 8.42 -1.54
CA TYR A 11 6.65 7.79 -1.65
C TYR A 11 5.53 8.78 -1.96
N ILE A 12 5.48 9.92 -1.24
CA ILE A 12 4.49 10.97 -1.46
C ILE A 12 4.61 11.55 -2.87
N ASP A 13 5.82 11.76 -3.36
CA ASP A 13 6.06 12.21 -4.73
C ASP A 13 5.54 11.19 -5.75
N SER A 14 5.72 9.89 -5.49
CA SER A 14 5.16 8.83 -6.33
C SER A 14 3.63 8.87 -6.35
N LEU A 15 2.96 9.10 -5.21
CA LEU A 15 1.51 9.28 -5.16
C LEU A 15 1.05 10.54 -5.92
N ASN A 16 1.80 11.63 -5.85
CA ASN A 16 1.49 12.86 -6.60
C ASN A 16 1.60 12.66 -8.11
N HIS A 17 2.57 11.89 -8.57
CA HIS A 17 2.65 11.47 -9.97
C HIS A 17 1.43 10.64 -10.41
N ILE A 18 0.99 9.70 -9.56
CA ILE A 18 -0.22 8.93 -9.83
C ILE A 18 -1.47 9.83 -9.88
N ARG A 19 -1.64 10.77 -8.95
CA ARG A 19 -2.75 11.75 -8.99
C ARG A 19 -2.75 12.57 -10.28
N SER A 20 -1.58 13.07 -10.68
CA SER A 20 -1.42 13.83 -11.92
C SER A 20 -1.78 12.99 -13.15
N ALA A 21 -1.28 11.76 -13.23
CA ALA A 21 -1.60 10.83 -14.29
C ALA A 21 -3.10 10.52 -14.34
N TYR A 22 -3.70 10.21 -13.19
CA TYR A 22 -5.12 9.94 -13.06
C TYR A 22 -5.98 11.12 -13.52
N GLY A 23 -5.65 12.34 -13.10
CA GLY A 23 -6.36 13.55 -13.55
C GLY A 23 -6.29 13.73 -15.06
N LYS A 24 -5.12 13.50 -15.68
CA LYS A 24 -4.96 13.59 -17.13
C LYS A 24 -5.81 12.57 -17.88
N ILE A 25 -5.81 11.30 -17.45
CA ILE A 25 -6.61 10.26 -18.12
C ILE A 25 -8.10 10.47 -17.93
N CYS A 26 -8.56 10.95 -16.76
CA CYS A 26 -9.96 11.30 -16.51
C CYS A 26 -10.46 12.40 -17.47
N GLY A 27 -9.60 13.37 -17.82
CA GLY A 27 -9.91 14.41 -18.81
C GLY A 27 -10.00 13.92 -20.25
N GLN A 28 -9.62 12.67 -20.53
CA GLN A 28 -9.64 12.09 -21.89
C GLN A 28 -10.76 11.04 -22.09
N VAL A 29 -11.75 11.00 -21.19
CA VAL A 29 -12.84 10.01 -21.23
C VAL A 29 -14.13 10.67 -21.71
N GLY A 30 -14.86 9.97 -22.58
CA GLY A 30 -16.20 10.36 -23.02
C GLY A 30 -16.37 10.44 -24.53
N ARG A 31 -17.55 10.90 -24.97
CA ARG A 31 -17.88 10.99 -26.40
C ARG A 31 -16.99 12.03 -27.10
N GLY A 32 -16.23 11.59 -28.09
CA GLY A 32 -15.29 12.42 -28.81
C GLY A 32 -13.91 12.55 -28.21
N HIS A 33 -13.65 11.86 -27.10
CA HIS A 33 -12.33 11.76 -26.45
C HIS A 33 -11.61 10.47 -26.82
N LEU A 34 -10.31 10.39 -26.48
CA LEU A 34 -9.44 9.27 -26.85
C LEU A 34 -9.76 7.98 -26.09
N LEU A 35 -10.30 8.06 -24.88
CA LEU A 35 -10.54 6.91 -23.99
C LEU A 35 -12.03 6.58 -23.89
N SER A 36 -12.33 5.30 -23.96
CA SER A 36 -13.64 4.75 -23.60
C SER A 36 -13.74 4.51 -22.08
N PHE A 37 -14.96 4.26 -21.57
CA PHE A 37 -15.16 3.87 -20.17
C PHE A 37 -14.44 2.57 -19.79
N PRO A 38 -14.40 1.50 -20.61
CA PRO A 38 -13.56 0.35 -20.34
C PRO A 38 -12.08 0.68 -20.19
N ASP A 39 -11.54 1.60 -21.02
CA ASP A 39 -10.13 1.98 -20.97
C ASP A 39 -9.79 2.67 -19.65
N ILE A 40 -10.60 3.67 -19.23
CA ILE A 40 -10.35 4.36 -17.96
C ILE A 40 -10.47 3.41 -16.76
N HIS A 41 -11.37 2.44 -16.80
CA HIS A 41 -11.47 1.44 -15.72
C HIS A 41 -10.18 0.63 -15.61
N LYS A 42 -9.60 0.20 -16.76
CA LYS A 42 -8.33 -0.55 -16.75
C LYS A 42 -7.13 0.29 -16.36
N LEU A 43 -7.06 1.53 -16.84
CA LEU A 43 -6.01 2.47 -16.44
C LEU A 43 -6.08 2.80 -14.93
N SER A 44 -7.30 2.97 -14.39
CA SER A 44 -7.51 3.16 -12.95
C SER A 44 -7.04 1.96 -12.13
N GLU A 45 -7.30 0.72 -12.58
CA GLU A 45 -6.76 -0.49 -11.94
C GLU A 45 -5.22 -0.46 -11.91
N GLY A 46 -4.57 -0.13 -13.03
CA GLY A 46 -3.12 -0.07 -13.12
C GLY A 46 -2.50 0.99 -12.19
N LEU A 47 -3.06 2.21 -12.17
CA LEU A 47 -2.60 3.28 -11.28
C LEU A 47 -2.83 2.94 -9.81
N PHE A 48 -3.96 2.32 -9.48
CA PHE A 48 -4.26 1.88 -8.13
C PHE A 48 -3.28 0.80 -7.64
N LEU A 49 -2.97 -0.20 -8.48
CA LEU A 49 -1.94 -1.20 -8.17
C LEU A 49 -0.56 -0.57 -7.97
N SER A 50 -0.20 0.41 -8.81
CA SER A 50 1.07 1.13 -8.69
C SER A 50 1.17 1.86 -7.36
N ALA A 51 0.10 2.53 -6.89
CA ALA A 51 0.07 3.19 -5.58
C ALA A 51 0.35 2.21 -4.44
N LEU A 52 -0.22 1.01 -4.52
CA LEU A 52 -0.02 -0.02 -3.50
C LEU A 52 1.35 -0.69 -3.58
N THR A 53 1.92 -0.85 -4.76
CA THR A 53 3.31 -1.30 -4.91
C THR A 53 4.28 -0.31 -4.24
N TYR A 54 4.06 0.99 -4.38
CA TYR A 54 4.85 2.00 -3.66
C TYR A 54 4.61 1.97 -2.15
N TRP A 55 3.37 1.70 -1.70
CA TRP A 55 3.07 1.51 -0.28
C TRP A 55 3.80 0.30 0.31
N GLU A 56 3.81 -0.83 -0.39
CA GLU A 56 4.54 -2.03 0.00
C GLU A 56 6.05 -1.75 0.11
N ALA A 57 6.61 -1.00 -0.85
CA ALA A 57 8.01 -0.58 -0.83
C ALA A 57 8.30 0.36 0.35
N LEU A 58 7.43 1.36 0.63
CA LEU A 58 7.54 2.23 1.80
C LEU A 58 7.62 1.42 3.10
N CYS A 59 6.66 0.52 3.33
CA CYS A 59 6.61 -0.29 4.54
C CYS A 59 7.87 -1.15 4.71
N ARG A 60 8.31 -1.81 3.63
CA ARG A 60 9.55 -2.61 3.63
C ARG A 60 10.76 -1.75 3.95
N ASP A 61 10.95 -0.65 3.24
CA ASP A 61 12.14 0.18 3.35
C ASP A 61 12.25 0.86 4.72
N LEU A 62 11.11 1.24 5.31
CA LEU A 62 11.06 1.77 6.68
C LEU A 62 11.48 0.70 7.71
N ILE A 63 10.91 -0.52 7.65
CA ILE A 63 11.28 -1.60 8.61
C ILE A 63 12.75 -1.98 8.45
N VAL A 64 13.24 -2.11 7.22
CA VAL A 64 14.67 -2.39 6.97
C VAL A 64 15.55 -1.30 7.56
N THR A 65 15.17 -0.03 7.39
CA THR A 65 15.92 1.12 7.92
C THR A 65 15.91 1.14 9.44
N ASP A 66 14.73 0.96 10.05
CA ASP A 66 14.58 0.96 11.51
C ASP A 66 15.36 -0.21 12.13
N LEU A 67 15.23 -1.41 11.60
CA LEU A 67 15.95 -2.59 12.06
C LEU A 67 17.47 -2.42 11.90
N ALA A 68 17.93 -1.92 10.77
CA ALA A 68 19.35 -1.64 10.54
C ALA A 68 19.90 -0.59 11.50
N THR A 69 19.10 0.42 11.87
CA THR A 69 19.51 1.49 12.79
C THR A 69 19.60 0.98 14.21
N VAL A 70 18.62 0.22 14.70
CA VAL A 70 18.61 -0.38 16.04
C VAL A 70 19.76 -1.38 16.21
N SER A 71 19.99 -2.22 15.20
CA SER A 71 21.03 -3.26 15.25
C SER A 71 22.45 -2.72 15.06
N ALA A 72 22.63 -1.58 14.37
CA ALA A 72 23.93 -1.09 13.94
C ALA A 72 24.89 -0.77 15.10
N GLY A 73 24.37 -0.26 16.22
CA GLY A 73 25.17 0.09 17.40
C GLY A 73 25.84 -1.13 18.04
N VAL A 74 25.05 -2.14 18.33
CA VAL A 74 25.50 -3.38 18.99
C VAL A 74 26.36 -4.22 18.04
N LEU A 75 25.89 -4.43 16.81
CA LEU A 75 26.59 -5.30 15.85
C LEU A 75 27.90 -4.73 15.35
N ARG A 76 28.05 -3.41 15.24
CA ARG A 76 29.31 -2.76 14.84
C ARG A 76 30.42 -2.89 15.88
N SER A 77 30.08 -2.98 17.17
CA SER A 77 31.06 -3.22 18.23
C SER A 77 31.51 -4.68 18.27
N GLU A 78 30.65 -5.63 17.95
CA GLU A 78 30.89 -7.07 18.11
C GLU A 78 31.45 -7.76 16.87
N ILE A 79 31.08 -7.28 15.66
CA ILE A 79 31.38 -8.00 14.41
C ILE A 79 32.08 -7.09 13.40
N ARG A 80 33.36 -7.42 13.10
CA ARG A 80 34.19 -6.65 12.14
C ARG A 80 33.60 -6.51 10.74
N GLU A 81 32.80 -7.48 10.31
CA GLU A 81 32.09 -7.49 9.01
C GLU A 81 31.03 -6.41 8.89
N PHE A 82 30.48 -5.90 10.02
CA PHE A 82 29.46 -4.82 10.04
C PHE A 82 30.05 -3.41 9.95
N ARG A 83 31.34 -3.27 9.68
CA ARG A 83 32.00 -1.94 9.52
C ARG A 83 31.62 -1.24 8.23
N THR A 84 31.08 -1.94 7.24
CA THR A 84 30.62 -1.31 6.00
C THR A 84 29.24 -0.67 6.20
N LYS A 85 29.03 0.53 5.60
CA LYS A 85 27.79 1.33 5.72
C LYS A 85 26.51 0.55 5.36
N ASN A 86 26.60 -0.41 4.43
CA ASN A 86 25.44 -1.16 3.94
C ASN A 86 25.24 -2.53 4.62
N ALA A 87 26.17 -2.98 5.45
CA ALA A 87 26.07 -4.31 6.08
C ALA A 87 24.83 -4.46 6.99
N PRO A 88 24.46 -3.46 7.84
CA PRO A 88 23.25 -3.55 8.66
C PRO A 88 21.97 -3.72 7.83
N TYR A 89 21.88 -3.06 6.67
CA TYR A 89 20.71 -3.16 5.78
C TYR A 89 20.59 -4.54 5.15
N ARG A 90 21.70 -5.11 4.68
CA ARG A 90 21.72 -6.48 4.13
C ARG A 90 21.34 -7.53 5.19
N LEU A 91 21.76 -7.32 6.43
CA LEU A 91 21.38 -8.20 7.52
C LEU A 91 19.89 -8.05 7.81
N ALA A 92 19.37 -6.82 7.94
CA ALA A 92 17.98 -6.56 8.17
C ALA A 92 17.09 -7.21 7.08
N GLU A 93 17.45 -7.08 5.81
CA GLU A 93 16.76 -7.75 4.72
C GLU A 93 16.78 -9.29 4.86
N ARG A 94 17.91 -9.88 5.26
CA ARG A 94 17.99 -11.33 5.48
C ARG A 94 17.15 -11.78 6.69
N MET A 95 17.11 -11.01 7.77
CA MET A 95 16.32 -11.32 8.96
C MET A 95 14.82 -11.26 8.66
N LEU A 96 14.39 -10.35 7.82
CA LEU A 96 12.98 -10.20 7.42
C LEU A 96 12.53 -11.29 6.45
N ASN A 97 13.44 -11.87 5.68
CA ASN A 97 13.15 -13.02 4.83
C ASN A 97 13.13 -14.30 5.67
N HIS A 98 12.20 -15.21 5.36
CA HIS A 98 12.14 -16.48 6.09
C HIS A 98 13.37 -17.32 5.76
N PRO A 99 14.22 -17.71 6.75
CA PRO A 99 15.48 -18.40 6.48
C PRO A 99 15.28 -19.78 5.81
N ASP A 100 14.21 -20.50 6.19
CA ASP A 100 13.93 -21.85 5.71
C ASP A 100 12.96 -21.88 4.53
N HIS A 101 12.38 -20.76 4.17
CA HIS A 101 11.39 -20.61 3.10
C HIS A 101 11.62 -19.32 2.32
N PRO A 102 12.70 -19.21 1.53
CA PRO A 102 13.00 -18.02 0.75
C PRO A 102 11.92 -17.67 -0.30
N GLU A 103 11.06 -18.64 -0.64
CA GLU A 103 9.89 -18.43 -1.50
C GLU A 103 8.70 -17.78 -0.77
N LYS A 104 8.71 -17.71 0.57
CA LYS A 104 7.69 -17.03 1.35
C LYS A 104 8.06 -15.56 1.52
N PHE A 105 7.64 -14.75 0.56
CA PHE A 105 7.78 -13.31 0.67
C PHE A 105 6.92 -12.75 1.80
N VAL A 106 7.45 -11.75 2.51
CA VAL A 106 6.66 -11.00 3.48
C VAL A 106 5.55 -10.26 2.74
N GLU A 107 4.31 -10.42 3.19
CA GLU A 107 3.16 -9.72 2.60
C GLU A 107 3.11 -8.27 3.12
N TRP A 108 3.82 -7.36 2.45
CA TRP A 108 3.86 -5.95 2.80
C TRP A 108 2.57 -5.19 2.48
N SER A 109 1.66 -5.79 1.71
CA SER A 109 0.34 -5.22 1.41
C SER A 109 -0.62 -5.24 2.61
N SER A 110 -0.33 -6.05 3.63
CA SER A 110 -1.10 -6.12 4.88
C SER A 110 -0.41 -5.31 5.96
N PHE A 111 -1.06 -4.26 6.43
CA PHE A 111 -0.51 -3.46 7.54
C PHE A 111 -0.42 -4.28 8.84
N GLU A 112 -1.30 -5.24 9.06
CA GLU A 112 -1.21 -6.18 10.19
C GLU A 112 0.09 -7.01 10.12
N SER A 113 0.48 -7.44 8.92
CA SER A 113 1.76 -8.14 8.73
C SER A 113 2.96 -7.23 9.01
N VAL A 114 2.88 -5.95 8.61
CA VAL A 114 3.90 -4.93 8.93
C VAL A 114 4.04 -4.76 10.45
N VAL A 115 2.93 -4.58 11.16
CA VAL A 115 2.92 -4.44 12.63
C VAL A 115 3.45 -5.71 13.31
N SER A 116 3.05 -6.89 12.85
CA SER A 116 3.53 -8.16 13.39
C SER A 116 5.06 -8.28 13.28
N ARG A 117 5.62 -7.93 12.12
CA ARG A 117 7.08 -7.92 11.91
C ARG A 117 7.77 -6.85 12.75
N ALA A 118 7.19 -5.67 12.87
CA ALA A 118 7.74 -4.61 13.72
C ALA A 118 7.77 -5.06 15.20
N ASN A 119 6.71 -5.67 15.71
CA ASN A 119 6.68 -6.22 17.07
C ASN A 119 7.75 -7.31 17.28
N GLU A 120 7.92 -8.19 16.30
CA GLU A 120 8.89 -9.30 16.38
C GLU A 120 10.34 -8.79 16.44
N PHE A 121 10.69 -7.81 15.61
CA PHE A 121 12.09 -7.40 15.42
C PHE A 121 12.47 -6.08 16.10
N LEU A 122 11.51 -5.18 16.34
CA LEU A 122 11.77 -3.86 16.94
C LEU A 122 11.21 -3.74 18.38
N GLY A 123 10.43 -4.74 18.85
CA GLY A 123 9.74 -4.70 20.14
C GLY A 123 8.49 -3.82 20.09
N GLN A 124 8.00 -3.38 21.27
CA GLN A 124 6.72 -2.68 21.38
C GLN A 124 6.79 -1.17 21.05
N ASN A 125 7.99 -0.57 21.11
CA ASN A 125 8.20 0.87 20.93
C ASN A 125 8.63 1.19 19.49
N HIS A 126 7.76 0.89 18.51
CA HIS A 126 8.01 1.18 17.11
C HIS A 126 7.01 2.21 16.54
N ARG A 127 7.33 2.80 15.40
CA ARG A 127 6.50 3.82 14.73
C ARG A 127 5.25 3.27 14.02
N TYR A 128 5.13 1.95 13.82
CA TYR A 128 4.07 1.32 13.02
C TYR A 128 2.74 1.26 13.79
N VAL A 129 2.26 2.43 14.20
CA VAL A 129 1.00 2.61 14.94
C VAL A 129 0.09 3.51 14.13
N LEU A 130 -1.04 2.97 13.69
CA LEU A 130 -2.11 3.71 13.01
C LEU A 130 -3.38 3.65 13.87
N THR A 131 -4.25 4.64 13.68
CA THR A 131 -5.57 4.64 14.29
C THR A 131 -6.41 3.49 13.76
N GLN A 132 -7.47 3.13 14.48
CA GLN A 132 -8.38 2.07 14.03
C GLN A 132 -9.06 2.40 12.70
N VAL A 133 -9.37 3.69 12.46
CA VAL A 133 -9.96 4.16 11.21
C VAL A 133 -8.99 3.98 10.05
N GLU A 134 -7.72 4.39 10.20
CA GLU A 134 -6.69 4.20 9.17
C GLU A 134 -6.49 2.72 8.83
N LYS A 135 -6.42 1.84 9.84
CA LYS A 135 -6.32 0.39 9.63
C LYS A 135 -7.50 -0.19 8.86
N GLN A 136 -8.72 0.23 9.21
CA GLN A 136 -9.93 -0.21 8.50
C GLN A 136 -9.95 0.28 7.05
N ASP A 137 -9.52 1.51 6.80
CA ASP A 137 -9.47 2.06 5.46
C ASP A 137 -8.39 1.37 4.60
N LEU A 138 -7.20 1.09 5.16
CA LEU A 138 -6.17 0.29 4.49
C LEU A 138 -6.67 -1.13 4.19
N ALA A 139 -7.43 -1.75 5.09
CA ALA A 139 -8.04 -3.06 4.86
C ALA A 139 -9.05 -3.05 3.69
N LYS A 140 -9.85 -1.98 3.55
CA LYS A 140 -10.77 -1.79 2.39
C LYS A 140 -9.97 -1.65 1.09
N ILE A 141 -8.90 -0.84 1.08
CA ILE A 141 -7.99 -0.65 -0.06
C ILE A 141 -7.37 -2.01 -0.46
N LYS A 142 -6.89 -2.79 0.51
CA LYS A 142 -6.34 -4.15 0.26
C LYS A 142 -7.36 -5.08 -0.41
N LYS A 143 -8.64 -5.04 -0.01
CA LYS A 143 -9.69 -5.86 -0.64
C LYS A 143 -9.89 -5.49 -2.12
N VAL A 144 -9.87 -4.21 -2.45
CA VAL A 144 -9.94 -3.75 -3.85
C VAL A 144 -8.71 -4.21 -4.64
N ARG A 145 -7.50 -4.02 -4.09
CA ARG A 145 -6.25 -4.50 -4.68
C ARG A 145 -6.29 -6.00 -4.99
N ASN A 146 -6.76 -6.78 -4.03
CA ASN A 146 -6.82 -8.23 -4.20
C ASN A 146 -7.80 -8.64 -5.30
N ALA A 147 -8.92 -7.95 -5.46
CA ALA A 147 -9.86 -8.22 -6.54
C ALA A 147 -9.28 -7.90 -7.94
N ILE A 148 -8.37 -6.92 -8.03
CA ILE A 148 -7.68 -6.59 -9.28
C ILE A 148 -6.58 -7.62 -9.58
N ALA A 149 -5.73 -7.91 -8.58
CA ALA A 149 -4.53 -8.71 -8.76
C ALA A 149 -4.81 -10.22 -8.80
N HIS A 150 -5.77 -10.69 -8.01
CA HIS A 150 -6.10 -12.09 -7.87
C HIS A 150 -7.52 -12.34 -8.38
N LYS A 151 -7.65 -12.84 -9.59
CA LYS A 151 -8.95 -13.18 -10.19
C LYS A 151 -9.53 -14.48 -9.60
N SER A 152 -9.50 -14.64 -8.27
CA SER A 152 -10.03 -15.79 -7.56
C SER A 152 -11.42 -15.49 -7.00
N ASP A 153 -12.24 -16.54 -6.83
CA ASP A 153 -13.59 -16.42 -6.25
C ASP A 153 -13.55 -15.75 -4.87
N LYS A 154 -12.60 -16.15 -4.02
CA LYS A 154 -12.41 -15.55 -2.70
C LYS A 154 -12.12 -14.05 -2.74
N ALA A 155 -11.29 -13.58 -3.66
CA ALA A 155 -11.00 -12.16 -3.81
C ALA A 155 -12.24 -11.42 -4.31
N TRP A 156 -13.00 -12.02 -5.22
CA TRP A 156 -14.26 -11.46 -5.72
C TRP A 156 -15.37 -11.43 -4.66
N GLU A 157 -15.52 -12.46 -3.86
CA GLU A 157 -16.45 -12.49 -2.72
C GLU A 157 -16.12 -11.39 -1.71
N SER A 158 -14.84 -11.24 -1.36
CA SER A 158 -14.36 -10.19 -0.45
C SER A 158 -14.64 -8.79 -0.98
N PHE A 159 -14.43 -8.54 -2.28
CA PHE A 159 -14.76 -7.30 -2.94
C PHE A 159 -16.28 -7.06 -2.99
N SER A 160 -17.05 -8.07 -3.32
CA SER A 160 -18.51 -8.01 -3.36
C SER A 160 -19.11 -7.70 -1.98
N ALA A 161 -18.55 -8.27 -0.92
CA ALA A 161 -18.94 -7.94 0.45
C ALA A 161 -18.56 -6.50 0.82
N LEU A 162 -17.40 -6.02 0.39
CA LEU A 162 -16.96 -4.64 0.60
C LEU A 162 -17.93 -3.62 0.01
N ILE A 163 -18.30 -3.77 -1.27
CA ILE A 163 -19.17 -2.78 -1.96
C ILE A 163 -20.60 -2.78 -1.44
N ARG A 164 -21.07 -3.89 -0.85
CA ARG A 164 -22.40 -4.00 -0.22
C ARG A 164 -22.41 -3.53 1.23
N GLY A 165 -21.27 -3.46 1.88
CA GLY A 165 -21.14 -3.03 3.26
C GLY A 165 -20.80 -1.54 3.39
N ASP A 166 -20.73 -1.10 4.65
CA ASP A 166 -20.33 0.27 5.00
C ASP A 166 -18.88 0.57 4.55
N PRO A 167 -18.62 1.75 4.00
CA PRO A 167 -19.51 2.91 3.80
C PRO A 167 -20.23 2.94 2.45
N PHE A 168 -20.04 1.96 1.57
CA PHE A 168 -20.53 2.01 0.19
C PHE A 168 -22.00 1.65 0.05
N ASN A 169 -22.47 0.63 0.75
CA ASN A 169 -23.86 0.19 0.85
C ASN A 169 -24.60 0.06 -0.50
N LEU A 170 -23.88 -0.45 -1.55
CA LEU A 170 -24.46 -0.59 -2.87
C LEU A 170 -25.59 -1.63 -2.86
N THR A 171 -26.73 -1.26 -3.41
CA THR A 171 -27.85 -2.19 -3.61
C THR A 171 -27.52 -3.27 -4.64
N GLY A 172 -28.28 -4.36 -4.66
CA GLY A 172 -28.09 -5.42 -5.66
C GLY A 172 -28.17 -4.93 -7.10
N ALA A 173 -28.99 -3.93 -7.39
CA ALA A 173 -29.07 -3.30 -8.70
C ALA A 173 -27.81 -2.51 -9.04
N GLN A 174 -27.27 -1.76 -8.09
CA GLN A 174 -26.04 -0.97 -8.25
C GLN A 174 -24.78 -1.85 -8.36
N CYS A 175 -24.80 -3.03 -7.75
CA CYS A 175 -23.67 -3.98 -7.85
C CYS A 175 -23.55 -4.64 -9.24
N ARG A 176 -24.59 -4.60 -10.08
CA ARG A 176 -24.56 -5.24 -11.40
C ARG A 176 -23.51 -4.58 -12.30
N GLY A 177 -22.57 -5.39 -12.80
CA GLY A 177 -21.51 -4.94 -13.68
C GLY A 177 -20.47 -4.02 -13.05
N VAL A 178 -20.42 -3.95 -11.71
CA VAL A 178 -19.34 -3.24 -11.01
C VAL A 178 -18.08 -4.10 -11.02
N THR A 179 -17.10 -3.67 -11.81
CA THR A 179 -15.74 -4.19 -11.74
C THR A 179 -14.90 -3.37 -10.75
N PRO A 180 -13.76 -3.88 -10.26
CA PRO A 180 -12.86 -3.08 -9.41
C PRO A 180 -12.45 -1.75 -10.06
N GLY A 181 -12.14 -1.74 -11.37
CA GLY A 181 -11.78 -0.52 -12.09
C GLY A 181 -12.93 0.50 -12.17
N ARG A 182 -14.16 0.03 -12.44
CA ARG A 182 -15.35 0.89 -12.41
C ARG A 182 -15.59 1.43 -11.00
N PHE A 183 -15.41 0.60 -9.97
CA PHE A 183 -15.57 0.99 -8.59
C PHE A 183 -14.59 2.11 -8.20
N ILE A 184 -13.31 1.96 -8.52
CA ILE A 184 -12.27 2.94 -8.24
C ILE A 184 -12.55 4.28 -8.93
N TYR A 185 -12.98 4.23 -10.19
CA TYR A 185 -13.19 5.41 -11.01
C TYR A 185 -14.49 6.16 -10.68
N ALA A 186 -15.62 5.43 -10.54
CA ALA A 186 -16.96 6.02 -10.57
C ALA A 186 -17.65 6.12 -9.21
N HIS A 187 -17.23 5.34 -8.20
CA HIS A 187 -17.90 5.35 -6.92
C HIS A 187 -17.26 6.32 -5.93
N GLN A 188 -18.09 6.80 -5.00
CA GLN A 188 -17.70 7.75 -3.96
C GLN A 188 -17.38 7.03 -2.65
N TRP A 189 -16.38 7.54 -1.96
CA TRP A 189 -16.01 7.16 -0.60
C TRP A 189 -15.82 8.43 0.23
N ASN A 190 -16.77 8.73 1.12
CA ASN A 190 -16.76 9.94 1.96
C ASN A 190 -16.54 11.24 1.16
N GLY A 191 -17.28 11.43 0.07
CA GLY A 191 -17.27 12.66 -0.71
C GLY A 191 -16.18 12.81 -1.77
N ALA A 192 -15.26 11.83 -1.88
CA ALA A 192 -14.26 11.77 -2.94
C ALA A 192 -14.42 10.49 -3.77
N THR A 193 -13.81 10.41 -4.95
CA THR A 193 -13.76 9.12 -5.66
C THR A 193 -12.98 8.09 -4.85
N VAL A 194 -13.27 6.80 -5.04
CA VAL A 194 -12.54 5.72 -4.35
C VAL A 194 -11.04 5.85 -4.63
N MET A 195 -10.65 6.24 -5.85
CA MET A 195 -9.23 6.48 -6.18
C MET A 195 -8.62 7.57 -5.30
N GLU A 196 -9.22 8.77 -5.29
CA GLU A 196 -8.69 9.92 -4.56
C GLU A 196 -8.67 9.67 -3.04
N LYS A 197 -9.74 9.09 -2.50
CA LYS A 197 -9.79 8.74 -1.08
C LYS A 197 -8.72 7.71 -0.73
N SER A 198 -8.48 6.72 -1.59
CA SER A 198 -7.42 5.73 -1.36
C SER A 198 -6.03 6.35 -1.36
N LEU A 199 -5.72 7.21 -2.34
CA LEU A 199 -4.44 7.92 -2.39
C LEU A 199 -4.23 8.82 -1.16
N THR A 200 -5.28 9.53 -0.72
CA THR A 200 -5.23 10.37 0.48
C THR A 200 -5.05 9.54 1.75
N THR A 201 -5.73 8.39 1.86
CA THR A 201 -5.57 7.47 2.99
C THR A 201 -4.15 6.93 3.08
N LEU A 202 -3.58 6.51 1.97
CA LEU A 202 -2.20 6.02 1.88
C LEU A 202 -1.18 7.11 2.24
N GLU A 203 -1.38 8.34 1.76
CA GLU A 203 -0.53 9.49 2.11
C GLU A 203 -0.59 9.81 3.59
N ASN A 204 -1.81 9.91 4.17
CA ASN A 204 -1.99 10.19 5.59
C ASN A 204 -1.33 9.11 6.46
N ALA A 205 -1.53 7.84 6.11
CA ALA A 205 -0.86 6.74 6.82
C ALA A 205 0.68 6.87 6.76
N ALA A 206 1.26 7.21 5.61
CA ALA A 206 2.70 7.43 5.49
C ALA A 206 3.19 8.59 6.38
N ARG A 207 2.43 9.69 6.45
CA ARG A 207 2.73 10.84 7.32
C ARG A 207 2.56 10.51 8.80
N THR A 208 1.62 9.62 9.15
CA THR A 208 1.47 9.12 10.53
C THR A 208 2.65 8.24 10.93
N LEU A 209 3.14 7.37 10.03
CA LEU A 209 4.30 6.52 10.30
C LEU A 209 5.60 7.31 10.42
N VAL A 210 5.73 8.38 9.66
CA VAL A 210 6.92 9.25 9.64
C VAL A 210 6.42 10.70 9.60
N PRO A 211 6.27 11.35 10.76
CA PRO A 211 5.80 12.73 10.87
C PRO A 211 6.79 13.77 10.30
#